data_edd117cf3284778e45b67cbffb1a90c2
#
_entry.id   edd117cf3284778e45b67cbffb1a90c2
#
_cell.length_a   1.000
_cell.length_b   1.000
_cell.length_c   1.000
_cell.angle_alpha   90.00
_cell.angle_beta   90.00
_cell.angle_gamma   90.00
#
_symmetry.space_group_name_H-M   'P 1'
#
loop_
_entity.id
_entity.type
_entity.pdbx_description
1 polymer ?
#
loop_
_entity_poly.entity_id
_entity_poly.type
_entity_poly.pdbx_seq_one_letter_code
_entity_poly.pdbx_strand_id
1 'polypeptide(L)'
;GDDRMLDADNIDSNDKLIRENLIINKAEYANYISLSDPLFKSTQLKFPFDISLLGMGLDGHFASLFPALLNNSSLFNINAPHEIYISDIPLGRPSHKRITMNLSMLLDTHRCILLVSSESKRRILDQANDDVSLPLYHLINQNKIKLEFSDIDF
;
A
#
# COMPACT_ATOMS: atom_id res chain seq x y z
N GLY A 1 1.48 4.29 1.56
CA GLY A 1 0.35 4.32 0.64
C GLY A 1 -0.97 3.90 1.26
N ASP A 2 -0.98 3.51 2.56
CA ASP A 2 -2.20 3.09 3.27
C ASP A 2 -2.03 3.21 4.79
N ASP A 3 -3.14 3.19 5.52
CA ASP A 3 -3.16 3.08 6.98
C ASP A 3 -4.49 2.44 7.46
N ARG A 4 -4.55 2.18 8.76
CA ARG A 4 -5.77 1.88 9.49
C ARG A 4 -6.40 3.19 9.95
N MET A 5 -7.72 3.31 9.81
CA MET A 5 -8.48 4.48 10.29
C MET A 5 -8.59 4.43 11.82
N LEU A 6 -7.51 4.81 12.48
CA LEU A 6 -7.33 4.78 13.93
C LEU A 6 -6.72 6.10 14.39
N ASP A 7 -6.83 6.37 15.68
CA ASP A 7 -6.09 7.47 16.31
C ASP A 7 -4.58 7.22 16.17
N ALA A 8 -3.82 8.30 15.96
CA ALA A 8 -2.39 8.24 15.64
C ALA A 8 -1.54 7.57 16.73
N ASP A 9 -2.02 7.49 17.98
CA ASP A 9 -1.36 6.85 19.11
C ASP A 9 -1.78 5.40 19.33
N ASN A 10 -2.74 4.88 18.53
CA ASN A 10 -3.19 3.50 18.63
C ASN A 10 -2.05 2.54 18.24
N ILE A 11 -1.90 1.44 19.01
CA ILE A 11 -0.84 0.44 18.78
C ILE A 11 -0.90 -0.20 17.39
N ASP A 12 -2.09 -0.26 16.80
CA ASP A 12 -2.31 -0.82 15.47
C ASP A 12 -2.17 0.24 14.33
N SER A 13 -1.83 1.51 14.65
CA SER A 13 -1.63 2.55 13.64
C SER A 13 -0.30 2.40 12.93
N ASN A 14 -0.29 2.44 11.59
CA ASN A 14 0.95 2.56 10.82
C ASN A 14 1.59 3.93 11.03
N ASP A 15 0.78 4.99 11.25
CA ASP A 15 1.27 6.33 11.55
C ASP A 15 2.15 6.33 12.80
N LYS A 16 1.67 5.70 13.89
CA LYS A 16 2.46 5.51 15.10
C LYS A 16 3.77 4.78 14.83
N LEU A 17 3.68 3.64 14.13
CA LEU A 17 4.85 2.82 13.81
C LEU A 17 5.92 3.64 13.03
N ILE A 18 5.49 4.44 12.06
CA ILE A 18 6.37 5.26 11.24
C ILE A 18 6.99 6.38 12.08
N ARG A 19 6.20 7.10 12.90
CA ARG A 19 6.72 8.18 13.74
C ARG A 19 7.74 7.68 14.75
N GLU A 20 7.48 6.54 15.37
CA GLU A 20 8.35 5.99 16.41
C GLU A 20 9.62 5.34 15.88
N ASN A 21 9.62 4.82 14.63
CA ASN A 21 10.73 4.02 14.13
C ASN A 21 11.43 4.61 12.90
N LEU A 22 10.75 5.42 12.09
CA LEU A 22 11.31 5.97 10.86
C LEU A 22 11.60 7.46 10.96
N ILE A 23 10.66 8.26 11.51
CA ILE A 23 10.79 9.72 11.61
C ILE A 23 11.56 10.09 12.89
N ILE A 24 12.77 9.53 13.02
CA ILE A 24 13.67 9.72 14.16
C ILE A 24 15.10 9.99 13.66
N ASN A 25 15.95 10.48 14.52
CA ASN A 25 17.36 10.74 14.26
C ASN A 25 17.54 11.63 13.01
N LYS A 26 18.21 11.13 11.98
CA LYS A 26 18.49 11.87 10.74
C LYS A 26 17.23 12.18 9.92
N ALA A 27 16.15 11.43 10.13
CA ALA A 27 14.87 11.62 9.45
C ALA A 27 13.86 12.46 10.25
N GLU A 28 14.22 12.97 11.44
CA GLU A 28 13.32 13.76 12.30
C GLU A 28 12.77 15.03 11.65
N TYR A 29 13.49 15.59 10.68
CA TYR A 29 13.09 16.77 9.92
C TYR A 29 12.35 16.43 8.61
N ALA A 30 12.05 15.16 8.34
CA ALA A 30 11.30 14.78 7.15
C ALA A 30 9.88 15.32 7.19
N ASN A 31 9.41 15.83 6.06
CA ASN A 31 8.00 16.20 5.92
C ASN A 31 7.15 14.94 5.77
N TYR A 32 6.59 14.47 6.86
CA TYR A 32 5.76 13.28 6.89
C TYR A 32 4.28 13.63 6.66
N ILE A 33 3.66 12.97 5.70
CA ILE A 33 2.24 13.11 5.37
C ILE A 33 1.53 11.78 5.70
N SER A 34 0.67 11.80 6.71
CA SER A 34 -0.18 10.67 7.06
C SER A 34 -1.51 10.73 6.29
N LEU A 35 -1.93 9.62 5.69
CA LEU A 35 -3.25 9.53 5.05
C LEU A 35 -4.39 9.52 6.07
N SER A 36 -4.14 9.03 7.28
CA SER A 36 -5.13 8.94 8.37
C SER A 36 -5.25 10.25 9.18
N ASP A 37 -4.40 11.24 8.90
CA ASP A 37 -4.51 12.57 9.54
C ASP A 37 -5.84 13.23 9.11
N PRO A 38 -6.71 13.66 10.05
CA PRO A 38 -7.95 14.36 9.73
C PRO A 38 -7.76 15.66 8.91
N LEU A 39 -6.56 16.25 8.95
CA LEU A 39 -6.20 17.44 8.18
C LEU A 39 -5.58 17.13 6.82
N PHE A 40 -5.43 15.84 6.49
CA PHE A 40 -4.86 15.41 5.23
C PHE A 40 -5.69 15.91 4.03
N LYS A 41 -4.98 16.38 3.00
CA LYS A 41 -5.55 16.75 1.71
C LYS A 41 -4.73 16.11 0.59
N SER A 42 -5.37 15.51 -0.38
CA SER A 42 -4.69 14.87 -1.53
C SER A 42 -3.78 15.84 -2.31
N THR A 43 -4.09 17.15 -2.25
CA THR A 43 -3.26 18.20 -2.86
C THR A 43 -1.88 18.38 -2.20
N GLN A 44 -1.65 17.78 -1.03
CA GLN A 44 -0.34 17.76 -0.38
C GLN A 44 0.62 16.77 -1.05
N LEU A 45 0.09 15.80 -1.80
CA LEU A 45 0.89 14.81 -2.52
C LEU A 45 1.36 15.38 -3.86
N LYS A 46 2.60 15.06 -4.19
CA LYS A 46 3.22 15.44 -5.46
C LYS A 46 3.49 14.18 -6.28
N PHE A 47 3.19 14.22 -7.55
CA PHE A 47 3.37 13.12 -8.49
C PHE A 47 4.32 13.52 -9.64
N PRO A 48 5.03 12.55 -10.24
CA PRO A 48 5.16 11.18 -9.75
C PRO A 48 5.91 11.11 -8.41
N PHE A 49 5.69 10.06 -7.62
CA PHE A 49 6.55 9.77 -6.47
C PHE A 49 7.95 9.37 -6.93
N ASP A 50 8.98 9.62 -6.14
CA ASP A 50 10.32 9.09 -6.44
C ASP A 50 10.35 7.56 -6.29
N ILE A 51 9.77 7.05 -5.21
CA ILE A 51 9.72 5.63 -4.90
C ILE A 51 8.38 5.29 -4.23
N SER A 52 7.72 4.25 -4.74
CA SER A 52 6.65 3.54 -4.03
C SER A 52 7.21 2.25 -3.45
N LEU A 53 7.22 2.14 -2.12
CA LEU A 53 7.66 0.96 -1.41
C LEU A 53 6.43 0.22 -0.87
N LEU A 54 6.21 -1.01 -1.32
CA LEU A 54 5.02 -1.80 -1.02
C LEU A 54 5.39 -3.09 -0.29
N GLY A 55 4.65 -3.41 0.76
CA GLY A 55 4.62 -4.74 1.33
C GLY A 55 3.47 -5.55 0.79
N MET A 56 3.44 -6.86 1.08
CA MET A 56 2.35 -7.75 0.70
C MET A 56 1.92 -8.65 1.85
N GLY A 57 0.65 -9.02 1.88
CA GLY A 57 0.08 -10.02 2.79
C GLY A 57 0.07 -11.42 2.19
N LEU A 58 -0.19 -12.43 3.04
CA LEU A 58 -0.34 -13.83 2.61
C LEU A 58 -1.66 -14.11 1.86
N ASP A 59 -2.58 -13.18 1.87
CA ASP A 59 -3.82 -13.17 1.09
C ASP A 59 -3.67 -12.39 -0.23
N GLY A 60 -2.44 -12.02 -0.57
CA GLY A 60 -2.11 -11.29 -1.79
C GLY A 60 -2.48 -9.80 -1.79
N HIS A 61 -2.89 -9.22 -0.64
CA HIS A 61 -3.09 -7.78 -0.59
C HIS A 61 -1.74 -7.02 -0.61
N PHE A 62 -1.76 -5.82 -1.14
CA PHE A 62 -0.69 -4.83 -1.02
C PHE A 62 -1.31 -3.46 -0.68
N ALA A 63 -0.58 -2.57 -0.02
CA ALA A 63 -1.18 -1.43 0.65
C ALA A 63 -2.41 -1.91 1.46
N SER A 64 -3.58 -1.28 1.32
CA SER A 64 -4.85 -1.84 1.84
C SER A 64 -5.83 -2.25 0.73
N LEU A 65 -5.31 -2.71 -0.40
CA LEU A 65 -6.06 -3.31 -1.50
C LEU A 65 -6.24 -4.81 -1.24
N PHE A 66 -7.29 -5.16 -0.52
CA PHE A 66 -7.61 -6.52 -0.07
C PHE A 66 -8.44 -7.30 -1.09
N PRO A 67 -8.45 -8.66 -1.04
CA PRO A 67 -9.30 -9.49 -1.92
C PRO A 67 -10.79 -9.11 -1.88
N ALA A 68 -11.29 -8.71 -0.70
CA ALA A 68 -12.67 -8.26 -0.55
C ALA A 68 -13.04 -7.01 -1.36
N LEU A 69 -12.05 -6.28 -1.86
CA LEU A 69 -12.24 -5.06 -2.66
C LEU A 69 -12.14 -5.29 -4.17
N LEU A 70 -11.89 -6.51 -4.64
CA LEU A 70 -11.70 -6.82 -6.07
C LEU A 70 -12.92 -6.47 -6.94
N ASN A 71 -14.11 -6.46 -6.36
CA ASN A 71 -15.33 -6.03 -7.06
C ASN A 71 -15.38 -4.51 -7.34
N ASN A 72 -14.53 -3.72 -6.68
CA ASN A 72 -14.38 -2.30 -6.97
C ASN A 72 -13.27 -2.11 -8.02
N SER A 73 -13.66 -2.17 -9.29
CA SER A 73 -12.71 -2.13 -10.41
C SER A 73 -11.88 -0.83 -10.48
N SER A 74 -12.36 0.30 -9.95
CA SER A 74 -11.59 1.56 -9.95
C SER A 74 -10.32 1.46 -9.11
N LEU A 75 -10.34 0.64 -8.05
CA LEU A 75 -9.20 0.48 -7.16
C LEU A 75 -8.03 -0.26 -7.82
N PHE A 76 -8.31 -1.14 -8.78
CA PHE A 76 -7.33 -1.99 -9.45
C PHE A 76 -7.04 -1.59 -10.90
N ASN A 77 -7.73 -0.58 -11.43
CA ASN A 77 -7.50 -0.10 -12.78
C ASN A 77 -6.33 0.88 -12.82
N ILE A 78 -5.26 0.53 -13.53
CA ILE A 78 -4.04 1.36 -13.69
C ILE A 78 -4.28 2.71 -14.39
N ASN A 79 -5.39 2.84 -15.11
CA ASN A 79 -5.78 4.06 -15.83
C ASN A 79 -6.91 4.84 -15.13
N ALA A 80 -7.35 4.40 -13.96
CA ALA A 80 -8.35 5.14 -13.19
C ALA A 80 -7.76 6.49 -12.71
N PRO A 81 -8.59 7.51 -12.49
CA PRO A 81 -8.16 8.70 -11.76
C PRO A 81 -7.55 8.33 -10.41
N HIS A 82 -6.58 9.12 -9.94
CA HIS A 82 -6.03 8.95 -8.61
C HIS A 82 -7.13 9.05 -7.55
N GLU A 83 -7.20 8.07 -6.69
CA GLU A 83 -8.23 7.95 -5.68
C GLU A 83 -7.61 7.53 -4.34
N ILE A 84 -8.06 8.18 -3.27
CA ILE A 84 -7.85 7.71 -1.90
C ILE A 84 -9.16 7.14 -1.42
N TYR A 85 -9.17 5.85 -1.17
CA TYR A 85 -10.34 5.07 -0.79
C TYR A 85 -10.34 4.78 0.70
N ILE A 86 -11.50 4.93 1.33
CA ILE A 86 -11.73 4.50 2.72
C ILE A 86 -12.69 3.33 2.68
N SER A 87 -12.31 2.21 3.30
CA SER A 87 -13.15 1.02 3.31
C SER A 87 -14.41 1.21 4.17
N ASP A 88 -15.56 0.77 3.66
CA ASP A 88 -16.82 0.80 4.38
C ASP A 88 -16.85 -0.19 5.54
N ILE A 89 -16.14 -1.29 5.39
CA ILE A 89 -16.02 -2.39 6.35
C ILE A 89 -14.59 -2.52 6.89
N PRO A 90 -14.43 -3.07 8.10
CA PRO A 90 -13.12 -3.45 8.61
C PRO A 90 -12.48 -4.56 7.76
N LEU A 91 -11.16 -4.43 7.48
CA LEU A 91 -10.39 -5.34 6.65
C LEU A 91 -9.08 -5.75 7.33
N GLY A 92 -8.59 -6.94 7.00
CA GLY A 92 -7.29 -7.45 7.44
C GLY A 92 -7.27 -7.97 8.88
N ARG A 93 -6.05 -8.19 9.38
CA ARG A 93 -5.79 -8.62 10.76
C ARG A 93 -4.66 -7.78 11.35
N PRO A 94 -4.91 -7.00 12.42
CA PRO A 94 -6.20 -6.77 13.08
C PRO A 94 -7.22 -6.10 12.12
N SER A 95 -8.51 -6.34 12.41
CA SER A 95 -9.61 -5.91 11.55
C SER A 95 -9.98 -4.46 11.85
N HIS A 96 -9.63 -3.56 10.94
CA HIS A 96 -9.91 -2.12 11.03
C HIS A 96 -10.37 -1.56 9.68
N LYS A 97 -11.13 -0.47 9.69
CA LYS A 97 -11.33 0.33 8.48
C LYS A 97 -9.98 0.78 7.95
N ARG A 98 -9.86 0.82 6.63
CA ARG A 98 -8.61 1.14 5.93
C ARG A 98 -8.76 2.40 5.10
N ILE A 99 -7.68 3.17 5.02
CA ILE A 99 -7.49 4.20 4.01
C ILE A 99 -6.35 3.75 3.10
N THR A 100 -6.52 3.87 1.79
CA THR A 100 -5.53 3.41 0.82
C THR A 100 -5.56 4.23 -0.46
N MET A 101 -4.42 4.39 -1.10
CA MET A 101 -4.32 4.83 -2.49
C MET A 101 -4.77 3.70 -3.42
N ASN A 102 -5.43 4.03 -4.54
CA ASN A 102 -5.71 3.05 -5.58
C ASN A 102 -4.45 2.68 -6.37
N LEU A 103 -4.52 1.63 -7.17
CA LEU A 103 -3.37 1.10 -7.91
C LEU A 103 -2.77 2.15 -8.87
N SER A 104 -3.60 2.94 -9.59
CA SER A 104 -3.11 3.96 -10.51
C SER A 104 -2.25 5.03 -9.82
N MET A 105 -2.63 5.41 -8.59
CA MET A 105 -1.93 6.39 -7.77
C MET A 105 -0.63 5.82 -7.19
N LEU A 106 -0.64 4.55 -6.74
CA LEU A 106 0.56 3.85 -6.26
C LEU A 106 1.61 3.68 -7.36
N LEU A 107 1.16 3.50 -8.62
CA LEU A 107 2.02 3.34 -9.79
C LEU A 107 2.44 4.65 -10.45
N ASP A 108 1.95 5.81 -9.99
CA ASP A 108 2.46 7.10 -10.44
C ASP A 108 3.74 7.47 -9.67
N THR A 109 4.80 6.75 -10.03
CA THR A 109 6.11 6.77 -9.34
C THR A 109 7.23 6.49 -10.34
N HIS A 110 8.44 6.94 -10.05
CA HIS A 110 9.63 6.61 -10.85
C HIS A 110 10.12 5.18 -10.59
N ARG A 111 9.92 4.67 -9.38
CA ARG A 111 10.29 3.30 -8.99
C ARG A 111 9.21 2.69 -8.12
N CYS A 112 8.83 1.46 -8.40
CA CYS A 112 7.92 0.68 -7.57
C CYS A 112 8.63 -0.58 -7.08
N ILE A 113 8.78 -0.71 -5.77
CA ILE A 113 9.51 -1.82 -5.14
C ILE A 113 8.55 -2.62 -4.26
N LEU A 114 8.41 -3.91 -4.52
CA LEU A 114 7.66 -4.84 -3.69
C LEU A 114 8.60 -5.61 -2.76
N LEU A 115 8.34 -5.51 -1.46
CA LEU A 115 9.11 -6.20 -0.42
C LEU A 115 8.57 -7.62 -0.23
N VAL A 116 9.39 -8.61 -0.56
CA VAL A 116 9.09 -10.03 -0.40
C VAL A 116 9.98 -10.59 0.71
N SER A 117 9.46 -10.67 1.93
CA SER A 117 10.24 -10.89 3.15
C SER A 117 10.19 -12.32 3.68
N SER A 118 9.66 -13.29 2.93
CA SER A 118 9.60 -14.68 3.35
C SER A 118 9.28 -15.62 2.19
N GLU A 119 9.64 -16.89 2.35
CA GLU A 119 9.31 -17.96 1.40
C GLU A 119 7.79 -18.10 1.20
N SER A 120 6.99 -17.93 2.26
CA SER A 120 5.53 -17.96 2.14
C SER A 120 5.00 -16.84 1.24
N LYS A 121 5.59 -15.64 1.31
CA LYS A 121 5.23 -14.52 0.43
C LYS A 121 5.68 -14.76 -1.00
N ARG A 122 6.84 -15.39 -1.22
CA ARG A 122 7.29 -15.80 -2.58
C ARG A 122 6.28 -16.72 -3.25
N ARG A 123 5.76 -17.72 -2.52
CA ARG A 123 4.71 -18.62 -3.04
C ARG A 123 3.44 -17.88 -3.43
N ILE A 124 3.01 -16.89 -2.64
CA ILE A 124 1.86 -16.04 -3.00
C ILE A 124 2.17 -15.20 -4.24
N LEU A 125 3.38 -14.67 -4.35
CA LEU A 125 3.83 -13.93 -5.54
C LEU A 125 3.77 -14.82 -6.79
N ASP A 126 4.26 -16.06 -6.70
CA ASP A 126 4.21 -17.03 -7.81
C ASP A 126 2.77 -17.37 -8.21
N GLN A 127 1.88 -17.59 -7.23
CA GLN A 127 0.45 -17.83 -7.49
C GLN A 127 -0.22 -16.64 -8.17
N ALA A 128 0.14 -15.44 -7.77
CA ALA A 128 -0.46 -14.21 -8.29
C ALA A 128 -0.12 -13.93 -9.76
N ASN A 129 0.80 -14.66 -10.39
CA ASN A 129 1.04 -14.55 -11.83
C ASN A 129 -0.20 -14.93 -12.66
N ASP A 130 -0.98 -15.92 -12.19
CA ASP A 130 -2.11 -16.47 -12.92
C ASP A 130 -3.44 -16.37 -12.16
N ASP A 131 -3.42 -16.02 -10.87
CA ASP A 131 -4.62 -15.98 -10.02
C ASP A 131 -5.18 -14.57 -9.89
N VAL A 132 -6.18 -14.27 -10.71
CA VAL A 132 -6.90 -12.98 -10.71
C VAL A 132 -7.68 -12.69 -9.42
N SER A 133 -7.89 -13.70 -8.57
CA SER A 133 -8.56 -13.53 -7.26
C SER A 133 -7.63 -12.92 -6.21
N LEU A 134 -6.34 -12.81 -6.50
CA LEU A 134 -5.36 -12.15 -5.64
C LEU A 134 -5.18 -10.69 -6.10
N PRO A 135 -5.30 -9.70 -5.21
CA PRO A 135 -5.01 -8.30 -5.53
C PRO A 135 -3.65 -8.09 -6.19
N LEU A 136 -2.66 -8.86 -5.73
CA LEU A 136 -1.29 -8.82 -6.23
C LEU A 136 -1.18 -9.13 -7.73
N TYR A 137 -2.12 -9.93 -8.32
CA TYR A 137 -2.22 -10.15 -9.76
C TYR A 137 -2.21 -8.84 -10.54
N HIS A 138 -3.01 -7.86 -10.09
CA HIS A 138 -3.14 -6.57 -10.76
C HIS A 138 -1.87 -5.71 -10.67
N LEU A 139 -1.08 -5.89 -9.59
CA LEU A 139 0.19 -5.19 -9.42
C LEU A 139 1.29 -5.78 -10.29
N ILE A 140 1.40 -7.12 -10.37
CA ILE A 140 2.51 -7.76 -11.09
C ILE A 140 2.28 -7.86 -12.61
N ASN A 141 1.02 -7.92 -13.05
CA ASN A 141 0.66 -8.03 -14.47
C ASN A 141 0.39 -6.67 -15.15
N GLN A 142 0.63 -5.54 -14.46
CA GLN A 142 0.51 -4.22 -15.05
C GLN A 142 1.71 -3.90 -15.96
N ASN A 143 1.52 -2.96 -16.89
CA ASN A 143 2.53 -2.54 -17.86
C ASN A 143 2.90 -1.05 -17.77
N LYS A 144 2.47 -0.35 -16.71
CA LYS A 144 2.69 1.09 -16.54
C LYS A 144 4.12 1.39 -16.08
N ILE A 145 4.67 0.54 -15.21
CA ILE A 145 6.02 0.68 -14.65
C ILE A 145 6.64 -0.70 -14.39
N LYS A 146 7.97 -0.78 -14.51
CA LYS A 146 8.69 -1.98 -14.10
C LYS A 146 8.62 -2.15 -12.59
N LEU A 147 8.08 -3.28 -12.12
CA LEU A 147 8.10 -3.65 -10.72
C LEU A 147 9.46 -4.24 -10.35
N GLU A 148 10.05 -3.70 -9.30
CA GLU A 148 11.28 -4.23 -8.70
C GLU A 148 10.91 -5.07 -7.48
N PHE A 149 11.68 -6.13 -7.23
CA PHE A 149 11.50 -6.98 -6.05
C PHE A 149 12.71 -6.83 -5.14
N SER A 150 12.47 -6.71 -3.86
CA SER A 150 13.54 -6.73 -2.85
C SER A 150 13.30 -7.90 -1.91
N ASP A 151 14.21 -8.86 -1.93
CA ASP A 151 14.27 -9.92 -0.94
C ASP A 151 14.94 -9.34 0.30
N ILE A 152 14.16 -9.23 1.36
CA ILE A 152 14.70 -8.89 2.68
C ILE A 152 14.69 -10.17 3.47
N ASP A 153 15.87 -10.77 3.62
CA ASP A 153 16.10 -11.84 4.61
C ASP A 153 16.31 -11.15 5.96
N PHE A 154 15.39 -11.38 6.91
CA PHE A 154 15.51 -10.94 8.29
C PHE A 154 16.02 -12.08 9.15
#